data_b6a83ff2ed49c39ce6f5187e7edaf172
#
_entry.id   b6a83ff2ed49c39ce6f5187e7edaf172
#
_cell.length_a   1.000
_cell.length_b   1.000
_cell.length_c   1.000
_cell.angle_alpha   90.00
_cell.angle_beta   90.00
_cell.angle_gamma   90.00
#
_symmetry.space_group_name_H-M   'P 1'
#
loop_
_entity.id
_entity.type
_entity.pdbx_description
1 polymer ?
#
loop_
_entity_poly.entity_id
_entity_poly.type
_entity_poly.pdbx_seq_one_letter_code
_entity_poly.pdbx_strand_id
1 'polypeptide(L)'
;MIFLRYLVLPFLLGSVAVMAKQAPLVSIPTHDAFFSSIAQYCGKAFEGKVAVDNQPSPAFEAKLVMFVRSCNDVELQIPFYVGDNASRTWIIKKTGSGLSLKHDHRHKDGTFDLVTMYGGHTLDAGYKQIQSFPVDQYSKELFAEHGLPQSITNTWQMYIYPDSFSYRLVREGREFRVDFDLTQPIPVPAAPWGYEE
;
A
#
# COMPACT_ATOMS: atom_id res chain seq x y z
N MET A 1 55.19 47.05 -30.28
CA MET A 1 54.62 46.18 -29.27
C MET A 1 53.16 45.97 -29.63
N ILE A 2 52.80 44.78 -30.16
CA ILE A 2 51.48 44.44 -30.61
C ILE A 2 50.86 43.57 -29.50
N PHE A 3 49.83 44.09 -28.79
CA PHE A 3 49.08 43.33 -27.79
C PHE A 3 47.98 42.49 -28.47
N LEU A 4 48.19 41.16 -28.49
CA LEU A 4 47.21 40.20 -28.96
C LEU A 4 46.14 39.97 -27.84
N ARG A 5 44.93 40.46 -28.03
CA ARG A 5 43.82 40.18 -27.10
C ARG A 5 43.19 38.83 -27.44
N TYR A 6 43.32 37.85 -26.54
CA TYR A 6 42.57 36.60 -26.62
C TYR A 6 41.14 36.81 -26.18
N LEU A 7 40.20 36.59 -27.11
CA LEU A 7 38.76 36.57 -26.82
C LEU A 7 38.40 35.19 -26.29
N VAL A 8 38.14 35.11 -24.99
CA VAL A 8 37.65 33.85 -24.37
C VAL A 8 36.10 33.81 -24.53
N LEU A 9 35.67 32.92 -25.40
CA LEU A 9 34.21 32.65 -25.57
C LEU A 9 33.73 31.70 -24.45
N PRO A 10 32.69 32.05 -23.64
CA PRO A 10 32.18 31.12 -22.65
C PRO A 10 31.39 29.99 -23.34
N PHE A 11 31.82 28.77 -23.14
CA PHE A 11 31.10 27.58 -23.55
C PHE A 11 29.95 27.34 -22.57
N LEU A 12 28.74 27.69 -22.97
CA LEU A 12 27.51 27.36 -22.24
C LEU A 12 27.24 25.85 -22.40
N LEU A 13 27.64 25.04 -21.41
CA LEU A 13 27.21 23.67 -21.26
C LEU A 13 25.75 23.63 -20.88
N GLY A 14 24.87 23.52 -21.86
CA GLY A 14 23.46 23.28 -21.65
C GLY A 14 23.28 21.87 -21.06
N SER A 15 22.87 21.77 -19.78
CA SER A 15 22.49 20.51 -19.16
C SER A 15 21.21 19.99 -19.81
N VAL A 16 21.31 18.97 -20.66
CA VAL A 16 20.14 18.25 -21.18
C VAL A 16 19.62 17.37 -20.04
N ALA A 17 18.53 17.77 -19.40
CA ALA A 17 17.83 16.91 -18.46
C ALA A 17 17.28 15.70 -19.23
N VAL A 18 17.93 14.55 -19.10
CA VAL A 18 17.40 13.27 -19.60
C VAL A 18 16.23 12.89 -18.68
N MET A 19 15.02 13.13 -19.15
CA MET A 19 13.83 12.60 -18.51
C MET A 19 13.87 11.08 -18.63
N ALA A 20 14.15 10.38 -17.53
CA ALA A 20 14.07 8.94 -17.49
C ALA A 20 12.64 8.51 -17.83
N LYS A 21 12.45 7.90 -19.00
CA LYS A 21 11.15 7.36 -19.40
C LYS A 21 10.84 6.18 -18.49
N GLN A 22 9.74 6.29 -17.74
CA GLN A 22 9.28 5.19 -16.89
C GLN A 22 9.05 3.95 -17.76
N ALA A 23 9.57 2.80 -17.32
CA ALA A 23 9.33 1.54 -18.01
C ALA A 23 7.81 1.28 -18.10
N PRO A 24 7.29 0.75 -19.23
CA PRO A 24 5.88 0.43 -19.35
C PRO A 24 5.51 -0.64 -18.32
N LEU A 25 4.31 -0.49 -17.72
CA LEU A 25 3.76 -1.51 -16.84
C LEU A 25 3.48 -2.80 -17.62
N VAL A 26 3.86 -3.93 -17.05
CA VAL A 26 3.51 -5.24 -17.62
C VAL A 26 2.09 -5.56 -17.20
N SER A 27 1.21 -5.81 -18.17
CA SER A 27 -0.15 -6.26 -17.93
C SER A 27 -0.14 -7.74 -17.56
N ILE A 28 -0.62 -8.04 -16.36
CA ILE A 28 -0.87 -9.40 -15.87
C ILE A 28 -2.38 -9.50 -15.63
N PRO A 29 -3.13 -10.24 -16.44
CA PRO A 29 -4.60 -10.20 -16.42
C PRO A 29 -5.24 -10.45 -15.05
N THR A 30 -4.66 -11.34 -14.24
CA THR A 30 -5.16 -11.61 -12.89
C THR A 30 -4.92 -10.44 -11.94
N HIS A 31 -3.78 -9.75 -12.05
CA HIS A 31 -3.48 -8.53 -11.28
C HIS A 31 -4.40 -7.39 -11.69
N ASP A 32 -4.62 -7.19 -12.99
CA ASP A 32 -5.52 -6.14 -13.48
C ASP A 32 -6.96 -6.41 -13.06
N ALA A 33 -7.43 -7.65 -13.12
CA ALA A 33 -8.76 -8.03 -12.67
C ALA A 33 -8.93 -7.83 -11.14
N PHE A 34 -7.95 -8.24 -10.34
CA PHE A 34 -7.94 -8.03 -8.89
C PHE A 34 -8.01 -6.54 -8.54
N PHE A 35 -7.12 -5.75 -9.12
CA PHE A 35 -7.05 -4.31 -8.91
C PHE A 35 -8.38 -3.62 -9.30
N SER A 36 -8.93 -3.94 -10.47
CA SER A 36 -10.18 -3.38 -10.94
C SER A 36 -11.37 -3.80 -10.08
N SER A 37 -11.37 -5.04 -9.55
CA SER A 37 -12.42 -5.51 -8.65
C SER A 37 -12.46 -4.74 -7.33
N ILE A 38 -11.33 -4.23 -6.84
CA ILE A 38 -11.32 -3.35 -5.67
C ILE A 38 -11.71 -1.92 -6.08
N ALA A 39 -11.20 -1.43 -7.22
CA ALA A 39 -11.42 -0.07 -7.70
C ALA A 39 -12.91 0.26 -7.93
N GLN A 40 -13.76 -0.73 -8.25
CA GLN A 40 -15.22 -0.52 -8.40
C GLN A 40 -15.91 -0.05 -7.10
N TYR A 41 -15.27 -0.22 -5.96
CA TYR A 41 -15.75 0.25 -4.66
C TYR A 41 -15.18 1.62 -4.25
N CYS A 42 -14.54 2.31 -5.19
CA CYS A 42 -13.96 3.63 -4.91
C CYS A 42 -15.02 4.60 -4.36
N GLY A 43 -14.65 5.33 -3.31
CA GLY A 43 -15.54 6.23 -2.58
C GLY A 43 -16.47 5.53 -1.57
N LYS A 44 -16.35 4.21 -1.36
CA LYS A 44 -17.21 3.46 -0.42
C LYS A 44 -16.41 2.96 0.77
N ALA A 45 -17.06 2.96 1.94
CA ALA A 45 -16.55 2.43 3.19
C ALA A 45 -17.38 1.25 3.68
N PHE A 46 -16.73 0.30 4.38
CA PHE A 46 -17.35 -0.94 4.83
C PHE A 46 -16.88 -1.29 6.23
N GLU A 47 -17.79 -1.84 7.03
CA GLU A 47 -17.47 -2.36 8.36
C GLU A 47 -16.88 -3.75 8.25
N GLY A 48 -15.85 -4.04 9.07
CA GLY A 48 -15.16 -5.32 9.12
C GLY A 48 -15.29 -6.00 10.47
N LYS A 49 -15.00 -7.31 10.44
CA LYS A 49 -14.94 -8.16 11.65
C LYS A 49 -13.69 -9.01 11.61
N VAL A 50 -13.04 -9.17 12.76
CA VAL A 50 -11.97 -10.15 12.90
C VAL A 50 -12.55 -11.54 12.71
N ALA A 51 -12.13 -12.21 11.66
CA ALA A 51 -12.55 -13.57 11.33
C ALA A 51 -11.60 -14.61 11.92
N VAL A 52 -10.30 -14.30 11.96
CA VAL A 52 -9.26 -15.15 12.57
C VAL A 52 -8.26 -14.26 13.30
N ASP A 53 -7.95 -14.60 14.53
CA ASP A 53 -6.82 -14.03 15.27
C ASP A 53 -6.34 -15.08 16.29
N ASN A 54 -5.25 -15.79 15.97
CA ASN A 54 -4.68 -16.81 16.86
C ASN A 54 -3.75 -16.25 17.94
N GLN A 55 -3.55 -14.91 17.94
CA GLN A 55 -2.86 -14.16 18.99
C GLN A 55 -3.65 -12.87 19.26
N PRO A 56 -4.84 -12.95 19.89
CA PRO A 56 -5.76 -11.84 20.04
C PRO A 56 -5.11 -10.63 20.72
N SER A 57 -5.45 -9.46 20.21
CA SER A 57 -5.02 -8.18 20.77
C SER A 57 -6.24 -7.29 21.02
N PRO A 58 -6.36 -6.67 22.20
CA PRO A 58 -7.43 -5.70 22.48
C PRO A 58 -7.50 -4.55 21.48
N ALA A 59 -6.40 -4.28 20.77
CA ALA A 59 -6.37 -3.23 19.76
C ALA A 59 -7.39 -3.44 18.62
N PHE A 60 -7.81 -4.67 18.32
CA PHE A 60 -8.75 -4.99 17.25
C PHE A 60 -10.17 -5.33 17.74
N GLU A 61 -10.49 -5.09 19.02
CA GLU A 61 -11.84 -5.24 19.58
C GLU A 61 -12.76 -4.06 19.23
N ALA A 62 -12.17 -2.92 18.84
CA ALA A 62 -12.91 -1.75 18.39
C ALA A 62 -13.52 -1.96 16.98
N LYS A 63 -14.45 -1.08 16.61
CA LYS A 63 -15.05 -1.09 15.25
C LYS A 63 -13.96 -1.00 14.19
N LEU A 64 -13.98 -1.92 13.24
CA LEU A 64 -13.06 -1.95 12.11
C LEU A 64 -13.76 -1.40 10.87
N VAL A 65 -13.09 -0.51 10.14
CA VAL A 65 -13.64 0.06 8.90
C VAL A 65 -12.53 0.11 7.86
N MET A 66 -12.83 -0.33 6.64
CA MET A 66 -12.04 -0.01 5.47
C MET A 66 -12.75 1.03 4.61
N PHE A 67 -11.99 1.90 3.96
CA PHE A 67 -12.50 2.89 3.02
C PHE A 67 -11.67 2.87 1.73
N VAL A 68 -12.27 2.50 0.59
CA VAL A 68 -11.60 2.58 -0.71
C VAL A 68 -11.60 4.04 -1.14
N ARG A 69 -10.61 4.82 -0.63
CA ARG A 69 -10.63 6.28 -0.63
C ARG A 69 -10.22 6.89 -1.96
N SER A 70 -9.08 6.43 -2.50
CA SER A 70 -8.49 7.00 -3.70
C SER A 70 -8.14 5.91 -4.68
N CYS A 71 -8.49 6.12 -5.94
CA CYS A 71 -8.31 5.14 -6.99
C CYS A 71 -7.89 5.86 -8.27
N ASN A 72 -6.79 5.41 -8.85
CA ASN A 72 -6.41 5.77 -10.20
C ASN A 72 -5.96 4.51 -10.96
N ASP A 73 -5.48 4.64 -12.18
CA ASP A 73 -5.14 3.50 -13.04
C ASP A 73 -4.02 2.62 -12.49
N VAL A 74 -3.21 3.13 -11.55
CA VAL A 74 -2.01 2.46 -11.06
C VAL A 74 -1.95 2.31 -9.53
N GLU A 75 -2.79 3.03 -8.77
CA GLU A 75 -2.72 3.04 -7.31
C GLU A 75 -4.11 3.11 -6.67
N LEU A 76 -4.31 2.30 -5.62
CA LEU A 76 -5.44 2.35 -4.71
C LEU A 76 -4.95 2.68 -3.30
N GLN A 77 -5.64 3.59 -2.62
CA GLN A 77 -5.40 3.92 -1.22
C GLN A 77 -6.64 3.52 -0.41
N ILE A 78 -6.44 2.63 0.56
CA ILE A 78 -7.50 2.03 1.37
C ILE A 78 -7.18 2.24 2.85
N PRO A 79 -7.60 3.36 3.45
CA PRO A 79 -7.54 3.55 4.90
C PRO A 79 -8.21 2.42 5.66
N PHE A 80 -7.57 1.99 6.75
CA PHE A 80 -8.07 1.01 7.69
C PHE A 80 -8.14 1.62 9.10
N TYR A 81 -9.36 1.80 9.58
CA TYR A 81 -9.66 2.41 10.88
C TYR A 81 -9.90 1.34 11.93
N VAL A 82 -9.42 1.59 13.13
CA VAL A 82 -9.65 0.76 14.32
C VAL A 82 -10.20 1.67 15.42
N GLY A 83 -11.52 1.73 15.56
CA GLY A 83 -12.19 2.77 16.34
C GLY A 83 -11.81 4.16 15.82
N ASP A 84 -11.32 5.04 16.70
CA ASP A 84 -10.87 6.41 16.36
C ASP A 84 -9.43 6.46 15.81
N ASN A 85 -8.76 5.33 15.74
CA ASN A 85 -7.40 5.26 15.22
C ASN A 85 -7.41 5.19 13.68
N ALA A 86 -7.05 6.30 13.03
CA ALA A 86 -6.98 6.47 11.58
C ALA A 86 -5.53 6.46 11.04
N SER A 87 -4.63 5.76 11.72
CA SER A 87 -3.19 5.78 11.43
C SER A 87 -2.76 4.95 10.23
N ARG A 88 -3.63 4.10 9.67
CA ARG A 88 -3.25 3.05 8.70
C ARG A 88 -3.90 3.25 7.35
N THR A 89 -3.10 3.16 6.29
CA THR A 89 -3.60 3.11 4.91
C THR A 89 -2.89 2.00 4.14
N TRP A 90 -3.66 1.08 3.57
CA TRP A 90 -3.12 0.13 2.58
C TRP A 90 -3.00 0.83 1.23
N ILE A 91 -1.83 0.72 0.63
CA ILE A 91 -1.55 1.26 -0.71
C ILE A 91 -1.24 0.07 -1.62
N ILE A 92 -2.13 -0.17 -2.58
CA ILE A 92 -1.94 -1.19 -3.62
C ILE A 92 -1.53 -0.48 -4.89
N LYS A 93 -0.38 -0.87 -5.45
CA LYS A 93 0.16 -0.20 -6.65
C LYS A 93 0.55 -1.21 -7.72
N LYS A 94 0.17 -0.92 -8.97
CA LYS A 94 0.71 -1.62 -10.13
C LYS A 94 2.16 -1.21 -10.34
N THR A 95 3.03 -2.20 -10.52
CA THR A 95 4.46 -2.00 -10.80
C THR A 95 4.83 -2.58 -12.15
N GLY A 96 6.06 -2.38 -12.59
CA GLY A 96 6.55 -2.99 -13.84
C GLY A 96 6.63 -4.52 -13.80
N SER A 97 6.42 -5.16 -12.63
CA SER A 97 6.57 -6.61 -12.43
C SER A 97 5.46 -7.25 -11.60
N GLY A 98 4.35 -6.57 -11.36
CA GLY A 98 3.20 -7.09 -10.60
C GLY A 98 2.52 -6.04 -9.75
N LEU A 99 2.02 -6.45 -8.58
CA LEU A 99 1.41 -5.56 -7.59
C LEU A 99 2.31 -5.43 -6.36
N SER A 100 2.37 -4.25 -5.78
CA SER A 100 2.91 -4.03 -4.45
C SER A 100 1.78 -3.68 -3.48
N LEU A 101 1.91 -4.13 -2.24
CA LEU A 101 1.12 -3.69 -1.09
C LEU A 101 2.05 -2.99 -0.11
N LYS A 102 1.69 -1.77 0.28
CA LYS A 102 2.39 -1.02 1.33
C LYS A 102 1.41 -0.60 2.42
N HIS A 103 1.91 -0.54 3.65
CA HIS A 103 1.20 -0.07 4.83
C HIS A 103 1.78 1.29 5.21
N ASP A 104 1.06 2.36 4.87
CA ASP A 104 1.38 3.70 5.35
C ASP A 104 0.84 3.86 6.77
N HIS A 105 1.74 4.10 7.71
CA HIS A 105 1.41 4.39 9.10
C HIS A 105 1.81 5.82 9.44
N ARG A 106 0.86 6.54 10.05
CA ARG A 106 1.06 7.94 10.43
C ARG A 106 0.62 8.21 11.86
N HIS A 107 1.27 9.19 12.47
CA HIS A 107 0.83 9.79 13.71
C HIS A 107 -0.37 10.72 13.47
N LYS A 108 -1.04 11.11 14.57
CA LYS A 108 -2.24 11.97 14.49
C LYS A 108 -1.96 13.36 13.89
N ASP A 109 -0.73 13.84 14.00
CA ASP A 109 -0.26 15.10 13.41
C ASP A 109 0.12 14.98 11.92
N GLY A 110 -0.05 13.79 11.33
CA GLY A 110 0.24 13.50 9.94
C GLY A 110 1.69 13.10 9.64
N THR A 111 2.59 13.14 10.61
CA THR A 111 3.97 12.68 10.44
C THR A 111 4.03 11.16 10.27
N PHE A 112 5.06 10.67 9.59
CA PHE A 112 5.26 9.23 9.40
C PHE A 112 5.66 8.54 10.71
N ASP A 113 5.09 7.36 10.95
CA ASP A 113 5.60 6.44 11.98
C ASP A 113 6.98 5.91 11.57
N LEU A 114 7.79 5.54 12.55
CA LEU A 114 9.10 4.92 12.30
C LEU A 114 8.97 3.60 11.53
N VAL A 115 7.91 2.83 11.82
CA VAL A 115 7.60 1.58 11.11
C VAL A 115 6.46 1.81 10.13
N THR A 116 6.79 2.42 9.00
CA THR A 116 5.83 2.77 7.94
C THR A 116 6.30 2.29 6.57
N MET A 117 5.40 2.29 5.58
CA MET A 117 5.63 1.88 4.19
C MET A 117 6.19 0.45 4.04
N TYR A 118 6.04 -0.37 5.08
CA TYR A 118 6.35 -1.78 4.99
C TYR A 118 5.29 -2.54 4.18
N GLY A 119 5.66 -3.69 3.65
CA GLY A 119 4.74 -4.51 2.87
C GLY A 119 5.46 -5.54 2.02
N GLY A 120 4.91 -5.85 0.89
CA GLY A 120 5.42 -6.89 0.00
C GLY A 120 5.05 -6.68 -1.45
N HIS A 121 5.47 -7.61 -2.28
CA HIS A 121 5.25 -7.61 -3.72
C HIS A 121 4.78 -8.99 -4.16
N THR A 122 3.88 -9.07 -5.15
CA THR A 122 3.47 -10.35 -5.75
C THR A 122 4.66 -11.02 -6.42
N LEU A 123 4.82 -12.33 -6.23
CA LEU A 123 5.90 -13.13 -6.84
C LEU A 123 5.42 -13.92 -8.05
N ASP A 124 4.11 -14.06 -8.22
CA ASP A 124 3.45 -14.78 -9.30
C ASP A 124 2.16 -14.06 -9.74
N ALA A 125 1.47 -14.60 -10.74
CA ALA A 125 0.25 -14.03 -11.26
C ALA A 125 -0.95 -14.11 -10.29
N GLY A 126 -0.91 -14.99 -9.30
CA GLY A 126 -2.01 -15.22 -8.37
C GLY A 126 -3.33 -15.54 -9.06
N TYR A 127 -4.42 -15.14 -8.41
CA TYR A 127 -5.78 -15.30 -8.91
C TYR A 127 -6.47 -13.93 -9.02
N LYS A 128 -7.45 -13.80 -9.89
CA LYS A 128 -8.25 -12.57 -10.04
C LYS A 128 -8.98 -12.15 -8.76
N GLN A 129 -9.19 -13.08 -7.83
CA GLN A 129 -9.82 -12.81 -6.54
C GLN A 129 -8.83 -12.76 -5.37
N ILE A 130 -7.59 -13.25 -5.54
CA ILE A 130 -6.66 -13.45 -4.43
C ILE A 130 -5.27 -13.04 -4.89
N GLN A 131 -4.66 -12.15 -4.12
CA GLN A 131 -3.26 -11.79 -4.30
C GLN A 131 -2.48 -11.94 -2.99
N SER A 132 -1.25 -12.42 -3.12
CA SER A 132 -0.32 -12.62 -2.00
C SER A 132 0.88 -11.69 -2.16
N PHE A 133 1.27 -11.05 -1.06
CA PHE A 133 2.35 -10.07 -0.99
C PHE A 133 3.36 -10.52 0.07
N PRO A 134 4.27 -11.46 -0.23
CA PRO A 134 5.38 -11.79 0.67
C PRO A 134 6.23 -10.55 0.95
N VAL A 135 6.71 -10.45 2.18
CA VAL A 135 7.50 -9.32 2.67
C VAL A 135 8.68 -9.01 1.75
N ASP A 136 8.80 -7.73 1.34
CA ASP A 136 9.91 -7.26 0.52
C ASP A 136 11.18 -6.95 1.34
N GLN A 137 12.29 -6.72 0.63
CA GLN A 137 13.60 -6.52 1.25
C GLN A 137 13.63 -5.27 2.15
N TYR A 138 13.05 -4.15 1.68
CA TYR A 138 12.92 -2.93 2.50
C TYR A 138 12.22 -3.20 3.83
N SER A 139 11.12 -3.94 3.80
CA SER A 139 10.34 -4.26 5.01
C SER A 139 11.09 -5.19 5.95
N LYS A 140 11.87 -6.15 5.42
CA LYS A 140 12.72 -7.03 6.24
C LYS A 140 13.79 -6.24 6.99
N GLU A 141 14.44 -5.31 6.32
CA GLU A 141 15.46 -4.43 6.90
C GLU A 141 14.84 -3.52 7.97
N LEU A 142 13.73 -2.87 7.65
CA LEU A 142 12.98 -2.02 8.56
C LEU A 142 12.55 -2.78 9.83
N PHE A 143 12.01 -3.98 9.69
CA PHE A 143 11.58 -4.79 10.84
C PHE A 143 12.76 -5.27 11.69
N ALA A 144 13.89 -5.61 11.08
CA ALA A 144 15.10 -5.99 11.81
C ALA A 144 15.65 -4.80 12.61
N GLU A 145 15.70 -3.61 12.02
CA GLU A 145 16.17 -2.38 12.66
C GLU A 145 15.29 -1.97 13.85
N HIS A 146 13.97 -2.15 13.73
CA HIS A 146 13.01 -1.72 14.76
C HIS A 146 12.56 -2.84 15.73
N GLY A 147 13.32 -3.93 15.85
CA GLY A 147 13.08 -4.97 16.85
C GLY A 147 11.84 -5.84 16.58
N LEU A 148 11.48 -6.01 15.31
CA LEU A 148 10.35 -6.83 14.86
C LEU A 148 10.80 -8.06 14.04
N PRO A 149 11.79 -8.86 14.51
CA PRO A 149 12.38 -9.94 13.71
C PRO A 149 11.37 -11.00 13.27
N GLN A 150 10.29 -11.21 14.03
CA GLN A 150 9.23 -12.15 13.66
C GLN A 150 8.46 -11.72 12.41
N SER A 151 8.52 -10.43 12.03
CA SER A 151 7.77 -9.88 10.89
C SER A 151 8.51 -10.02 9.55
N ILE A 152 9.77 -10.45 9.54
CA ILE A 152 10.57 -10.64 8.31
C ILE A 152 10.10 -11.82 7.44
N THR A 153 9.16 -12.63 7.91
CA THR A 153 8.53 -13.73 7.18
C THR A 153 7.06 -13.50 6.88
N ASN A 154 6.55 -12.28 7.13
CA ASN A 154 5.16 -11.94 6.87
C ASN A 154 4.80 -12.15 5.39
N THR A 155 3.61 -12.67 5.18
CA THR A 155 2.91 -12.61 3.90
C THR A 155 1.54 -12.02 4.14
N TRP A 156 1.23 -10.96 3.42
CA TRP A 156 -0.12 -10.40 3.39
C TRP A 156 -0.88 -10.97 2.21
N GLN A 157 -2.16 -11.27 2.44
CA GLN A 157 -3.07 -11.73 1.40
C GLN A 157 -4.31 -10.86 1.39
N MET A 158 -4.77 -10.52 0.21
CA MET A 158 -6.03 -9.83 0.02
C MET A 158 -6.94 -10.65 -0.89
N TYR A 159 -8.21 -10.69 -0.51
CA TYR A 159 -9.26 -11.43 -1.20
C TYR A 159 -10.35 -10.45 -1.59
N ILE A 160 -10.84 -10.54 -2.81
CA ILE A 160 -11.96 -9.75 -3.31
C ILE A 160 -12.96 -10.65 -4.01
N TYR A 161 -14.17 -10.73 -3.45
CA TYR A 161 -15.31 -11.42 -4.02
C TYR A 161 -16.46 -10.42 -4.21
N PRO A 162 -17.54 -10.75 -4.93
CA PRO A 162 -18.61 -9.78 -5.21
C PRO A 162 -19.26 -9.17 -3.95
N ASP A 163 -19.25 -9.89 -2.84
CA ASP A 163 -19.93 -9.53 -1.59
C ASP A 163 -18.97 -9.37 -0.40
N SER A 164 -17.67 -9.64 -0.57
CA SER A 164 -16.72 -9.61 0.54
C SER A 164 -15.31 -9.22 0.12
N PHE A 165 -14.63 -8.52 1.02
CA PHE A 165 -13.19 -8.27 0.96
C PHE A 165 -12.54 -8.81 2.23
N SER A 166 -11.36 -9.42 2.11
CA SER A 166 -10.59 -9.86 3.27
C SER A 166 -9.16 -9.37 3.19
N TYR A 167 -8.65 -8.93 4.32
CA TYR A 167 -7.22 -8.72 4.56
C TYR A 167 -6.71 -9.78 5.52
N ARG A 168 -5.66 -10.48 5.16
CA ARG A 168 -5.06 -11.54 5.95
C ARG A 168 -3.57 -11.36 6.07
N LEU A 169 -3.03 -11.51 7.28
CA LEU A 169 -1.61 -11.62 7.58
C LEU A 169 -1.31 -13.04 8.03
N VAL A 170 -0.30 -13.66 7.42
CA VAL A 170 0.21 -14.96 7.84
C VAL A 170 1.74 -14.97 7.95
N ARG A 171 2.24 -15.70 8.92
CA ARG A 171 3.62 -16.16 9.07
C ARG A 171 3.60 -17.41 9.98
N GLU A 172 4.73 -18.03 10.18
CA GLU A 172 4.82 -19.12 11.13
C GLU A 172 4.29 -18.71 12.52
N GLY A 173 3.36 -19.51 13.06
CA GLY A 173 2.74 -19.28 14.35
C GLY A 173 1.78 -18.08 14.43
N ARG A 174 1.53 -17.36 13.34
CA ARG A 174 0.63 -16.18 13.33
C ARG A 174 -0.31 -16.18 12.15
N GLU A 175 -1.60 -16.05 12.45
CA GLU A 175 -2.65 -15.75 11.49
C GLU A 175 -3.57 -14.66 12.05
N PHE A 176 -3.83 -13.64 11.22
CA PHE A 176 -4.80 -12.57 11.48
C PHE A 176 -5.59 -12.33 10.22
N ARG A 177 -6.93 -12.27 10.33
CA ARG A 177 -7.80 -11.99 9.20
C ARG A 177 -8.96 -11.11 9.62
N VAL A 178 -9.24 -10.10 8.81
CA VAL A 178 -10.44 -9.25 8.89
C VAL A 178 -11.23 -9.43 7.60
N ASP A 179 -12.53 -9.65 7.74
CA ASP A 179 -13.48 -9.72 6.64
C ASP A 179 -14.41 -8.50 6.66
N PHE A 180 -14.70 -7.95 5.48
CA PHE A 180 -15.57 -6.80 5.25
C PHE A 180 -16.73 -7.21 4.35
N ASP A 181 -17.97 -6.83 4.75
CA ASP A 181 -19.17 -7.06 3.96
C ASP A 181 -19.35 -5.92 2.95
N LEU A 182 -19.14 -6.21 1.67
CA LEU A 182 -19.25 -5.24 0.57
C LEU A 182 -20.69 -4.98 0.13
N THR A 183 -21.65 -5.74 0.65
CA THR A 183 -23.09 -5.53 0.37
C THR A 183 -23.68 -4.39 1.19
N GLN A 184 -23.02 -3.98 2.28
CA GLN A 184 -23.49 -3.01 3.26
C GLN A 184 -22.52 -1.82 3.38
N PRO A 185 -22.51 -0.88 2.42
CA PRO A 185 -21.70 0.32 2.55
C PRO A 185 -22.18 1.17 3.73
N ILE A 186 -21.23 1.77 4.44
CA ILE A 186 -21.48 2.66 5.57
C ILE A 186 -21.10 4.10 5.21
N PRO A 187 -21.52 5.11 6.00
CA PRO A 187 -21.04 6.49 5.82
C PRO A 187 -19.51 6.56 5.79
N VAL A 188 -19.00 7.34 4.85
CA VAL A 188 -17.56 7.55 4.66
C VAL A 188 -16.98 8.20 5.91
N PRO A 189 -15.91 7.65 6.51
CA PRO A 189 -15.23 8.27 7.64
C PRO A 189 -14.46 9.53 7.22
N ALA A 190 -14.04 10.35 8.19
CA ALA A 190 -13.11 11.45 7.97
C ALA A 190 -11.80 10.94 7.35
N ALA A 191 -11.04 11.83 6.73
CA ALA A 191 -9.75 11.48 6.13
C ALA A 191 -8.81 10.83 7.16
N PRO A 192 -7.99 9.84 6.77
CA PRO A 192 -7.01 9.25 7.66
C PRO A 192 -5.92 10.27 8.00
N TRP A 193 -5.20 10.01 9.07
CA TRP A 193 -4.14 10.93 9.54
C TRP A 193 -3.10 11.19 8.46
N GLY A 194 -2.80 12.49 8.26
CA GLY A 194 -1.83 12.94 7.26
C GLY A 194 -2.33 12.98 5.82
N TYR A 195 -3.64 12.81 5.61
CA TYR A 195 -4.28 12.98 4.31
C TYR A 195 -5.29 14.12 4.36
N GLU A 196 -5.41 14.85 3.28
CA GLU A 196 -6.41 15.93 3.15
C GLU A 196 -7.82 15.36 2.91
N GLU A 197 -8.85 16.14 3.25
CA GLU A 197 -10.26 15.83 3.02
C GLU A 197 -10.61 15.84 1.53
#